data_fb761475811074b21ffe9db014f6533d
#
_entry.id   fb761475811074b21ffe9db014f6533d
#
_cell.length_a   1.000
_cell.length_b   1.000
_cell.length_c   1.000
_cell.angle_alpha   90.00
_cell.angle_beta   90.00
_cell.angle_gamma   90.00
#
_symmetry.space_group_name_H-M   'P 1'
#
loop_
_entity.id
_entity.type
_entity.pdbx_description
1 polymer ?
#
loop_
_entity_poly.entity_id
_entity_poly.type
_entity_poly.pdbx_seq_one_letter_code
_entity_poly.pdbx_strand_id
1 'polypeptide(L)'
;VSWLAEFLLQTKNYKKNTIQTVKMAIESRKYMQKIVDDAGIEFDKSNCGILHIYKSHREFEHAHRVNELLALGGLERRRLTENEILTIEPNLEKKFVGGYYTKTDSTGDIHKFTSRLARVAMDRGVNFQQSADVKSIKVLGSEVKIKFNHKDFQDQIETFDMCVICAGVASHKFAKMLGDRVNIYPVKGYSITVPLPDLISQKKAPNVSLLDDEAKIVTSRLGKNRFRVAGTAEIAGHNLDILDARIK
;
A
#
# COMPACT_ATOMS: atom_id res chain seq x y z
N VAL A 1 1.02 21.83 -11.17
CA VAL A 1 -0.09 22.78 -10.91
C VAL A 1 -1.43 22.20 -11.32
N SER A 2 -1.55 21.62 -12.54
CA SER A 2 -2.85 21.06 -13.01
C SER A 2 -3.35 19.88 -12.15
N TRP A 3 -2.49 18.97 -11.74
CA TRP A 3 -2.84 17.85 -10.88
C TRP A 3 -3.46 18.30 -9.55
N LEU A 4 -2.85 19.28 -8.87
CA LEU A 4 -3.35 19.79 -7.59
C LEU A 4 -4.71 20.48 -7.74
N ALA A 5 -4.89 21.27 -8.81
CA ALA A 5 -6.17 21.91 -9.09
C ALA A 5 -7.28 20.88 -9.34
N GLU A 6 -7.00 19.85 -10.13
CA GLU A 6 -7.95 18.74 -10.38
C GLU A 6 -8.25 17.94 -9.12
N PHE A 7 -7.24 17.66 -8.29
CA PHE A 7 -7.43 17.02 -6.98
C PHE A 7 -8.40 17.84 -6.10
N LEU A 8 -8.16 19.15 -5.98
CA LEU A 8 -9.04 20.04 -5.19
C LEU A 8 -10.47 20.07 -5.74
N LEU A 9 -10.64 20.11 -7.06
CA LEU A 9 -11.97 20.04 -7.68
C LEU A 9 -12.70 18.72 -7.39
N GLN A 10 -11.99 17.61 -7.17
CA GLN A 10 -12.58 16.32 -6.86
C GLN A 10 -12.94 16.13 -5.39
N THR A 11 -12.51 17.03 -4.49
CA THR A 11 -12.86 16.93 -3.05
C THR A 11 -14.37 16.98 -2.80
N LYS A 12 -15.15 17.62 -3.69
CA LYS A 12 -16.62 17.59 -3.65
C LYS A 12 -17.21 16.16 -3.73
N ASN A 13 -16.47 15.23 -4.34
CA ASN A 13 -16.87 13.83 -4.49
C ASN A 13 -16.35 12.94 -3.35
N TYR A 14 -15.73 13.51 -2.31
CA TYR A 14 -15.04 12.78 -1.25
C TYR A 14 -15.87 11.64 -0.67
N LYS A 15 -17.11 11.90 -0.24
CA LYS A 15 -17.98 10.88 0.36
C LYS A 15 -18.25 9.72 -0.60
N LYS A 16 -18.65 10.02 -1.83
CA LYS A 16 -18.93 9.02 -2.86
C LYS A 16 -17.70 8.18 -3.16
N ASN A 17 -16.56 8.84 -3.39
CA ASN A 17 -15.30 8.18 -3.73
C ASN A 17 -14.82 7.30 -2.58
N THR A 18 -14.90 7.77 -1.33
CA THR A 18 -14.53 6.99 -0.14
C THR A 18 -15.34 5.71 -0.03
N ILE A 19 -16.68 5.80 -0.15
CA ILE A 19 -17.55 4.62 -0.11
C ILE A 19 -17.20 3.61 -1.20
N GLN A 20 -16.99 4.08 -2.43
CA GLN A 20 -16.62 3.20 -3.55
C GLN A 20 -15.25 2.55 -3.34
N THR A 21 -14.26 3.31 -2.87
CA THR A 21 -12.92 2.81 -2.57
C THR A 21 -12.95 1.74 -1.48
N VAL A 22 -13.73 1.93 -0.43
CA VAL A 22 -13.90 0.94 0.64
C VAL A 22 -14.49 -0.36 0.10
N LYS A 23 -15.56 -0.29 -0.70
CA LYS A 23 -16.17 -1.48 -1.33
C LYS A 23 -15.16 -2.23 -2.19
N MET A 24 -14.44 -1.51 -3.04
CA MET A 24 -13.40 -2.09 -3.89
C MET A 24 -12.26 -2.71 -3.08
N ALA A 25 -11.83 -2.07 -1.99
CA ALA A 25 -10.78 -2.60 -1.11
C ALA A 25 -11.21 -3.90 -0.40
N ILE A 26 -12.46 -3.97 0.08
CA ILE A 26 -13.02 -5.17 0.70
C ILE A 26 -13.08 -6.33 -0.31
N GLU A 27 -13.50 -6.05 -1.53
CA GLU A 27 -13.55 -7.05 -2.60
C GLU A 27 -12.14 -7.49 -3.02
N SER A 28 -11.22 -6.55 -3.22
CA SER A 28 -9.82 -6.82 -3.54
C SER A 28 -9.14 -7.71 -2.49
N ARG A 29 -9.44 -7.50 -1.20
CA ARG A 29 -8.95 -8.35 -0.12
C ARG A 29 -9.40 -9.81 -0.27
N LYS A 30 -10.65 -10.05 -0.70
CA LYS A 30 -11.16 -11.40 -0.95
C LYS A 30 -10.42 -12.08 -2.11
N TYR A 31 -10.19 -11.37 -3.20
CA TYR A 31 -9.43 -11.89 -4.34
C TYR A 31 -7.96 -12.15 -3.98
N MET A 32 -7.34 -11.24 -3.23
CA MET A 32 -5.98 -11.44 -2.73
C MET A 32 -5.88 -12.69 -1.87
N GLN A 33 -6.84 -12.91 -0.95
CA GLN A 33 -6.86 -14.09 -0.11
C GLN A 33 -7.01 -15.38 -0.96
N LYS A 34 -7.92 -15.35 -1.94
CA LYS A 34 -8.09 -16.48 -2.87
C LYS A 34 -6.80 -16.80 -3.62
N ILE A 35 -6.09 -15.79 -4.14
CA ILE A 35 -4.79 -16.00 -4.81
C ILE A 35 -3.77 -16.64 -3.85
N VAL A 36 -3.72 -16.15 -2.61
CA VAL A 36 -2.82 -16.70 -1.57
C VAL A 36 -3.11 -18.16 -1.31
N ASP A 37 -4.38 -18.52 -1.15
CA ASP A 37 -4.81 -19.88 -0.85
C ASP A 37 -4.58 -20.81 -2.05
N ASP A 38 -5.00 -20.41 -3.25
CA ASP A 38 -4.88 -21.19 -4.49
C ASP A 38 -3.41 -21.43 -4.90
N ALA A 39 -2.52 -20.52 -4.55
CA ALA A 39 -1.11 -20.57 -4.91
C ALA A 39 -0.17 -20.99 -3.76
N GLY A 40 -0.70 -21.20 -2.56
CA GLY A 40 0.10 -21.57 -1.39
C GLY A 40 1.16 -20.53 -1.00
N ILE A 41 0.85 -19.22 -1.16
CA ILE A 41 1.82 -18.15 -0.95
C ILE A 41 1.95 -17.81 0.53
N GLU A 42 3.10 -18.09 1.11
CA GLU A 42 3.46 -17.66 2.45
C GLU A 42 4.24 -16.33 2.40
N PHE A 43 3.84 -15.33 3.16
CA PHE A 43 4.46 -13.98 3.14
C PHE A 43 4.47 -13.29 4.51
N ASP A 44 4.71 -14.08 5.56
CA ASP A 44 4.68 -13.61 6.96
C ASP A 44 3.34 -12.92 7.31
N LYS A 45 2.23 -13.42 6.75
CA LYS A 45 0.91 -12.84 6.99
C LYS A 45 0.52 -12.95 8.45
N SER A 46 0.06 -11.84 9.02
CA SER A 46 -0.51 -11.76 10.36
C SER A 46 -1.94 -11.26 10.28
N ASN A 47 -2.87 -12.00 10.88
CA ASN A 47 -4.30 -11.66 10.96
C ASN A 47 -4.64 -10.97 12.29
N CYS A 48 -3.73 -10.22 12.86
CA CYS A 48 -3.92 -9.50 14.14
C CYS A 48 -4.73 -8.20 14.00
N GLY A 49 -5.28 -7.91 12.82
CA GLY A 49 -5.99 -6.68 12.56
C GLY A 49 -5.07 -5.45 12.46
N ILE A 50 -5.70 -4.28 12.33
CA ILE A 50 -5.02 -2.98 12.32
C ILE A 50 -5.66 -2.09 13.38
N LEU A 51 -4.84 -1.43 14.18
CA LEU A 51 -5.23 -0.55 15.28
C LEU A 51 -4.83 0.89 14.97
N HIS A 52 -5.82 1.77 14.81
CA HIS A 52 -5.64 3.20 14.75
C HIS A 52 -5.68 3.78 16.16
N ILE A 53 -4.71 4.61 16.53
CA ILE A 53 -4.57 5.21 17.87
C ILE A 53 -4.62 6.72 17.78
N TYR A 54 -5.24 7.35 18.79
CA TYR A 54 -5.44 8.80 18.86
C TYR A 54 -5.04 9.32 20.24
N LYS A 55 -4.29 10.43 20.25
CA LYS A 55 -3.81 11.10 21.47
C LYS A 55 -4.62 12.36 21.78
N SER A 56 -5.31 12.93 20.79
CA SER A 56 -6.15 14.10 20.99
C SER A 56 -7.63 13.79 20.78
N HIS A 57 -8.50 14.39 21.60
CA HIS A 57 -9.95 14.27 21.45
C HIS A 57 -10.44 14.78 20.09
N ARG A 58 -9.85 15.86 19.60
CA ARG A 58 -10.22 16.45 18.30
C ARG A 58 -10.04 15.47 17.15
N GLU A 59 -8.89 14.82 17.09
CA GLU A 59 -8.59 13.84 16.02
C GLU A 59 -9.43 12.57 16.18
N PHE A 60 -9.69 12.15 17.42
CA PHE A 60 -10.55 11.00 17.69
C PHE A 60 -12.01 11.24 17.26
N GLU A 61 -12.55 12.44 17.51
CA GLU A 61 -13.88 12.83 17.02
C GLU A 61 -13.93 13.02 15.50
N HIS A 62 -12.84 13.50 14.89
CA HIS A 62 -12.72 13.50 13.44
C HIS A 62 -12.75 12.06 12.88
N ALA A 63 -12.00 11.16 13.49
CA ALA A 63 -11.96 9.75 13.12
C ALA A 63 -13.32 9.06 13.27
N HIS A 64 -14.15 9.49 14.23
CA HIS A 64 -15.52 9.00 14.39
C HIS A 64 -16.37 9.29 13.15
N ARG A 65 -16.35 10.53 12.66
CA ARG A 65 -17.07 10.91 11.44
C ARG A 65 -16.57 10.16 10.20
N VAL A 66 -15.27 9.95 10.12
CA VAL A 66 -14.67 9.14 9.04
C VAL A 66 -15.12 7.68 9.15
N ASN A 67 -15.15 7.13 10.37
CA ASN A 67 -15.59 5.76 10.61
C ASN A 67 -17.05 5.52 10.18
N GLU A 68 -17.96 6.46 10.44
CA GLU A 68 -19.34 6.40 9.95
C GLU A 68 -19.39 6.33 8.42
N LEU A 69 -18.56 7.12 7.74
CA LEU A 69 -18.46 7.09 6.29
C LEU A 69 -17.92 5.76 5.76
N LEU A 70 -16.89 5.18 6.42
CA LEU A 70 -16.33 3.89 6.06
C LEU A 70 -17.34 2.75 6.25
N ALA A 71 -18.17 2.83 7.29
CA ALA A 71 -19.25 1.87 7.56
C ALA A 71 -20.29 1.83 6.42
N LEU A 72 -20.59 2.97 5.77
CA LEU A 72 -21.44 3.02 4.58
C LEU A 72 -20.84 2.24 3.39
N GLY A 73 -19.53 2.06 3.38
CA GLY A 73 -18.81 1.22 2.41
C GLY A 73 -18.75 -0.26 2.81
N GLY A 74 -19.20 -0.60 4.03
CA GLY A 74 -19.18 -1.97 4.57
C GLY A 74 -17.94 -2.31 5.40
N LEU A 75 -17.11 -1.32 5.77
CA LEU A 75 -15.97 -1.54 6.66
C LEU A 75 -16.38 -1.36 8.12
N GLU A 76 -16.36 -2.45 8.87
CA GLU A 76 -16.62 -2.42 10.31
C GLU A 76 -15.31 -2.16 11.08
N ARG A 77 -15.31 -1.09 11.86
CA ARG A 77 -14.21 -0.72 12.75
C ARG A 77 -14.77 -0.52 14.15
N ARG A 78 -14.22 -1.25 15.11
CA ARG A 78 -14.66 -1.15 16.51
C ARG A 78 -13.99 0.05 17.18
N ARG A 79 -14.79 0.96 17.74
CA ARG A 79 -14.29 2.03 18.63
C ARG A 79 -13.77 1.42 19.92
N LEU A 80 -12.62 1.90 20.41
CA LEU A 80 -11.93 1.39 21.58
C LEU A 80 -11.64 2.50 22.58
N THR A 81 -11.76 2.15 23.86
CA THR A 81 -11.20 2.88 24.99
C THR A 81 -9.70 2.59 25.13
N GLU A 82 -8.98 3.38 25.93
CA GLU A 82 -7.58 3.13 26.23
C GLU A 82 -7.32 1.74 26.81
N ASN A 83 -8.15 1.28 27.75
CA ASN A 83 -8.00 -0.05 28.35
C ASN A 83 -8.18 -1.18 27.33
N GLU A 84 -9.12 -1.04 26.38
CA GLU A 84 -9.30 -2.00 25.31
C GLU A 84 -8.13 -2.01 24.32
N ILE A 85 -7.51 -0.85 24.04
CA ILE A 85 -6.28 -0.75 23.25
C ILE A 85 -5.17 -1.56 23.91
N LEU A 86 -4.95 -1.38 25.21
CA LEU A 86 -3.93 -2.11 25.97
C LEU A 86 -4.22 -3.61 26.12
N THR A 87 -5.49 -4.01 26.04
CA THR A 87 -5.86 -5.43 25.99
C THR A 87 -5.47 -6.05 24.64
N ILE A 88 -5.61 -5.31 23.55
CA ILE A 88 -5.23 -5.78 22.20
C ILE A 88 -3.71 -5.77 22.03
N GLU A 89 -3.05 -4.70 22.48
CA GLU A 89 -1.59 -4.55 22.38
C GLU A 89 -1.00 -4.08 23.74
N PRO A 90 -0.65 -5.05 24.60
CA PRO A 90 -0.15 -4.76 25.96
C PRO A 90 1.20 -4.04 26.00
N ASN A 91 1.95 -4.04 24.89
CA ASN A 91 3.26 -3.37 24.83
C ASN A 91 3.17 -1.84 24.62
N LEU A 92 1.96 -1.31 24.51
CA LEU A 92 1.75 0.13 24.41
C LEU A 92 1.70 0.78 25.80
N GLU A 93 2.17 2.03 25.89
CA GLU A 93 2.00 2.85 27.08
C GLU A 93 0.61 3.52 27.10
N LYS A 94 0.12 3.83 28.30
CA LYS A 94 -1.12 4.61 28.49
C LYS A 94 -0.91 6.06 28.04
N LYS A 95 -1.44 6.44 26.89
CA LYS A 95 -1.33 7.81 26.34
C LYS A 95 -2.40 8.09 25.26
N PHE A 96 -3.48 7.30 25.24
CA PHE A 96 -4.45 7.39 24.17
C PHE A 96 -5.84 7.78 24.69
N VAL A 97 -6.50 8.68 23.99
CA VAL A 97 -7.92 9.02 24.28
C VAL A 97 -8.86 7.96 23.71
N GLY A 98 -8.40 7.16 22.75
CA GLY A 98 -9.17 6.08 22.14
C GLY A 98 -8.54 5.59 20.86
N GLY A 99 -9.20 4.63 20.23
CA GLY A 99 -8.76 4.04 18.97
C GLY A 99 -9.88 3.44 18.14
N TYR A 100 -9.52 2.99 16.94
CA TYR A 100 -10.37 2.19 16.07
C TYR A 100 -9.64 0.93 15.64
N TYR A 101 -10.29 -0.21 15.80
CA TYR A 101 -9.71 -1.52 15.46
C TYR A 101 -10.47 -2.19 14.32
N THR A 102 -9.74 -2.57 13.27
CA THR A 102 -10.25 -3.33 12.13
C THR A 102 -9.76 -4.76 12.23
N LYS A 103 -10.58 -5.64 12.82
CA LYS A 103 -10.22 -7.05 13.05
C LYS A 103 -9.98 -7.83 11.75
N THR A 104 -10.67 -7.46 10.69
CA THR A 104 -10.61 -8.15 9.40
C THR A 104 -9.40 -7.81 8.54
N ASP A 105 -8.62 -6.81 8.93
CA ASP A 105 -7.41 -6.43 8.22
C ASP A 105 -6.23 -7.32 8.65
N SER A 106 -5.23 -7.36 7.80
CA SER A 106 -4.03 -8.17 8.01
C SER A 106 -2.80 -7.43 7.53
N THR A 107 -1.65 -7.87 8.01
CA THR A 107 -0.33 -7.37 7.62
C THR A 107 0.48 -8.49 7.02
N GLY A 108 1.40 -8.19 6.11
CA GLY A 108 2.29 -9.18 5.53
C GLY A 108 3.48 -8.55 4.83
N ASP A 109 4.47 -9.35 4.50
CA ASP A 109 5.65 -8.93 3.75
C ASP A 109 5.35 -8.92 2.24
N ILE A 110 5.13 -7.72 1.70
CA ILE A 110 4.79 -7.55 0.28
C ILE A 110 5.92 -7.99 -0.66
N HIS A 111 7.18 -7.90 -0.24
CA HIS A 111 8.30 -8.40 -1.06
C HIS A 111 8.24 -9.93 -1.20
N LYS A 112 7.98 -10.64 -0.10
CA LYS A 112 7.79 -12.09 -0.13
C LYS A 112 6.56 -12.47 -0.97
N PHE A 113 5.45 -11.74 -0.81
CA PHE A 113 4.24 -11.97 -1.59
C PHE A 113 4.50 -11.84 -3.09
N THR A 114 5.04 -10.70 -3.54
CA THR A 114 5.27 -10.43 -4.97
C THR A 114 6.29 -11.39 -5.58
N SER A 115 7.38 -11.69 -4.86
CA SER A 115 8.41 -12.61 -5.35
C SER A 115 7.89 -14.05 -5.49
N ARG A 116 7.08 -14.52 -4.53
CA ARG A 116 6.48 -15.85 -4.61
C ARG A 116 5.39 -15.93 -5.66
N LEU A 117 4.54 -14.90 -5.78
CA LEU A 117 3.54 -14.82 -6.83
C LEU A 117 4.18 -14.86 -8.22
N ALA A 118 5.27 -14.12 -8.42
CA ALA A 118 6.02 -14.16 -9.67
C ALA A 118 6.52 -15.58 -9.98
N ARG A 119 7.03 -16.30 -8.97
CA ARG A 119 7.48 -17.69 -9.16
C ARG A 119 6.34 -18.62 -9.55
N VAL A 120 5.21 -18.54 -8.86
CA VAL A 120 4.01 -19.30 -9.20
C VAL A 120 3.53 -19.01 -10.62
N ALA A 121 3.60 -17.75 -11.04
CA ALA A 121 3.25 -17.37 -12.42
C ALA A 121 4.23 -17.97 -13.44
N MET A 122 5.53 -17.94 -13.17
CA MET A 122 6.55 -18.58 -14.04
C MET A 122 6.32 -20.10 -14.15
N ASP A 123 6.05 -20.77 -13.03
CA ASP A 123 5.76 -22.20 -13.00
C ASP A 123 4.50 -22.55 -13.81
N ARG A 124 3.60 -21.57 -14.03
CA ARG A 124 2.40 -21.68 -14.88
C ARG A 124 2.63 -21.19 -16.32
N GLY A 125 3.86 -20.95 -16.72
CA GLY A 125 4.23 -20.61 -18.10
C GLY A 125 4.26 -19.12 -18.42
N VAL A 126 4.15 -18.23 -17.42
CA VAL A 126 4.32 -16.78 -17.63
C VAL A 126 5.81 -16.47 -17.88
N ASN A 127 6.09 -15.80 -18.99
CA ASN A 127 7.43 -15.33 -19.29
C ASN A 127 7.71 -13.99 -18.60
N PHE A 128 8.77 -13.93 -17.79
CA PHE A 128 9.22 -12.72 -17.10
C PHE A 128 10.50 -12.19 -17.73
N GLN A 129 10.45 -10.98 -18.25
CA GLN A 129 11.63 -10.26 -18.73
C GLN A 129 12.04 -9.19 -17.71
N GLN A 130 12.97 -9.52 -16.84
CA GLN A 130 13.57 -8.58 -15.90
C GLN A 130 14.63 -7.72 -16.60
N SER A 131 14.95 -6.55 -16.01
CA SER A 131 15.92 -5.61 -16.59
C SER A 131 15.56 -5.14 -18.01
N ALA A 132 14.26 -5.17 -18.33
CA ALA A 132 13.70 -4.67 -19.58
C ALA A 132 13.14 -3.25 -19.35
N ASP A 133 13.72 -2.26 -20.02
CA ASP A 133 13.28 -0.87 -19.96
C ASP A 133 12.38 -0.55 -21.17
N VAL A 134 11.07 -0.49 -20.94
CA VAL A 134 10.09 -0.20 -21.98
C VAL A 134 10.22 1.25 -22.44
N LYS A 135 10.49 1.42 -23.74
CA LYS A 135 10.70 2.71 -24.39
C LYS A 135 9.44 3.27 -25.05
N SER A 136 8.66 2.40 -25.70
CA SER A 136 7.41 2.83 -26.33
C SER A 136 6.40 1.69 -26.42
N ILE A 137 5.12 2.07 -26.42
CA ILE A 137 3.97 1.21 -26.65
C ILE A 137 3.21 1.82 -27.83
N LYS A 138 2.84 1.02 -28.84
CA LYS A 138 2.05 1.44 -30.02
C LYS A 138 0.94 0.44 -30.27
N VAL A 139 -0.27 0.93 -30.47
CA VAL A 139 -1.41 0.12 -30.93
C VAL A 139 -1.51 0.23 -32.45
N LEU A 140 -1.51 -0.90 -33.13
CA LEU A 140 -1.56 -1.01 -34.59
C LEU A 140 -2.66 -2.00 -34.97
N GLY A 141 -3.86 -1.48 -35.23
CA GLY A 141 -5.02 -2.34 -35.47
C GLY A 141 -5.38 -3.16 -34.24
N SER A 142 -5.32 -4.48 -34.33
CA SER A 142 -5.58 -5.43 -33.24
C SER A 142 -4.33 -5.84 -32.47
N GLU A 143 -3.19 -5.27 -32.77
CA GLU A 143 -1.91 -5.63 -32.15
C GLU A 143 -1.34 -4.49 -31.31
N VAL A 144 -0.58 -4.85 -30.28
CA VAL A 144 0.20 -3.93 -29.47
C VAL A 144 1.67 -4.22 -29.64
N LYS A 145 2.44 -3.26 -30.15
CA LYS A 145 3.90 -3.37 -30.26
C LYS A 145 4.58 -2.65 -29.11
N ILE A 146 5.45 -3.38 -28.42
CA ILE A 146 6.22 -2.87 -27.29
C ILE A 146 7.68 -2.84 -27.69
N LYS A 147 8.28 -1.64 -27.67
CA LYS A 147 9.74 -1.47 -27.85
C LYS A 147 10.39 -1.33 -26.47
N PHE A 148 11.42 -2.12 -26.22
CA PHE A 148 12.17 -2.10 -24.97
C PHE A 148 13.65 -2.36 -25.18
N ASN A 149 14.46 -1.92 -24.22
CA ASN A 149 15.87 -2.28 -24.11
C ASN A 149 16.04 -3.28 -22.98
N HIS A 150 16.78 -4.32 -23.22
CA HIS A 150 17.25 -5.25 -22.19
C HIS A 150 18.75 -4.98 -21.92
N LYS A 151 19.26 -5.37 -20.77
CA LYS A 151 20.69 -5.18 -20.43
C LYS A 151 21.64 -5.73 -21.49
N ASP A 152 21.26 -6.84 -22.14
CA ASP A 152 22.07 -7.55 -23.14
C ASP A 152 21.70 -7.20 -24.59
N PHE A 153 20.50 -6.62 -24.83
CA PHE A 153 19.97 -6.34 -26.15
C PHE A 153 19.30 -4.98 -26.20
N GLN A 154 19.55 -4.23 -27.26
CA GLN A 154 18.93 -2.93 -27.49
C GLN A 154 17.85 -3.04 -28.57
N ASP A 155 16.88 -2.10 -28.51
CA ASP A 155 15.87 -1.90 -29.55
C ASP A 155 15.03 -3.14 -29.90
N GLN A 156 14.74 -3.98 -28.89
CA GLN A 156 13.87 -5.13 -29.07
C GLN A 156 12.42 -4.67 -29.29
N ILE A 157 11.72 -5.37 -30.18
CA ILE A 157 10.28 -5.13 -30.43
C ILE A 157 9.56 -6.46 -30.35
N GLU A 158 8.56 -6.53 -29.48
CA GLU A 158 7.64 -7.67 -29.39
C GLU A 158 6.22 -7.22 -29.66
N THR A 159 5.41 -8.15 -30.19
CA THR A 159 4.02 -7.92 -30.56
C THR A 159 3.11 -8.79 -29.69
N PHE A 160 2.03 -8.20 -29.18
CA PHE A 160 1.07 -8.84 -28.29
C PHE A 160 -0.36 -8.50 -28.75
N ASP A 161 -1.32 -9.33 -28.36
CA ASP A 161 -2.76 -9.06 -28.57
C ASP A 161 -3.26 -7.96 -27.62
N MET A 162 -2.67 -7.86 -26.39
CA MET A 162 -3.12 -6.93 -25.36
C MET A 162 -1.95 -6.53 -24.45
N CYS A 163 -2.03 -5.32 -23.89
CA CYS A 163 -1.07 -4.84 -22.91
C CYS A 163 -1.79 -4.23 -21.69
N VAL A 164 -1.35 -4.59 -20.49
CA VAL A 164 -1.80 -3.97 -19.24
C VAL A 164 -0.66 -3.16 -18.64
N ILE A 165 -0.86 -1.85 -18.47
CA ILE A 165 0.16 -0.95 -17.92
C ILE A 165 0.05 -0.94 -16.40
N CYS A 166 1.01 -1.56 -15.70
CA CYS A 166 1.14 -1.62 -14.25
C CYS A 166 2.45 -0.98 -13.77
N ALA A 167 2.80 0.19 -14.32
CA ALA A 167 4.11 0.83 -14.14
C ALA A 167 4.16 1.85 -12.98
N GLY A 168 3.21 1.83 -12.05
CA GLY A 168 3.15 2.76 -10.92
C GLY A 168 3.15 4.22 -11.39
N VAL A 169 4.04 5.04 -10.84
CA VAL A 169 4.16 6.47 -11.24
C VAL A 169 4.57 6.68 -12.69
N ALA A 170 5.22 5.70 -13.31
CA ALA A 170 5.59 5.78 -14.72
C ALA A 170 4.41 5.53 -15.68
N SER A 171 3.27 5.04 -15.18
CA SER A 171 2.09 4.77 -16.00
C SER A 171 1.59 6.01 -16.74
N HIS A 172 1.74 7.23 -16.16
CA HIS A 172 1.36 8.46 -16.84
C HIS A 172 2.16 8.71 -18.13
N LYS A 173 3.44 8.29 -18.17
CA LYS A 173 4.30 8.40 -19.37
C LYS A 173 3.76 7.52 -20.50
N PHE A 174 3.40 6.28 -20.17
CA PHE A 174 2.87 5.33 -21.15
C PHE A 174 1.47 5.72 -21.62
N ALA A 175 0.59 6.16 -20.71
CA ALA A 175 -0.72 6.69 -21.07
C ALA A 175 -0.60 7.86 -22.08
N LYS A 176 0.32 8.80 -21.83
CA LYS A 176 0.58 9.91 -22.75
C LYS A 176 1.04 9.46 -24.14
N MET A 177 1.82 8.37 -24.24
CA MET A 177 2.23 7.80 -25.54
C MET A 177 1.05 7.26 -26.35
N LEU A 178 -0.02 6.84 -25.66
CA LEU A 178 -1.25 6.30 -26.25
C LEU A 178 -2.33 7.36 -26.48
N GLY A 179 -2.04 8.63 -26.15
CA GLY A 179 -2.99 9.74 -26.28
C GLY A 179 -3.89 9.94 -25.07
N ASP A 180 -3.72 9.14 -24.02
CA ASP A 180 -4.50 9.22 -22.79
C ASP A 180 -3.83 10.11 -21.72
N ARG A 181 -4.67 10.63 -20.82
CA ARG A 181 -4.22 11.41 -19.68
C ARG A 181 -4.58 10.72 -18.37
N VAL A 182 -3.58 10.37 -17.60
CA VAL A 182 -3.73 9.81 -16.25
C VAL A 182 -3.05 10.70 -15.24
N ASN A 183 -3.79 11.17 -14.23
CA ASN A 183 -3.31 12.08 -13.20
C ASN A 183 -2.65 11.32 -12.05
N ILE A 184 -1.44 10.86 -12.27
CA ILE A 184 -0.60 10.23 -11.25
C ILE A 184 0.51 11.19 -10.87
N TYR A 185 0.63 11.50 -9.57
CA TYR A 185 1.73 12.28 -9.02
C TYR A 185 2.51 11.45 -8.00
N PRO A 186 3.85 11.40 -8.08
CA PRO A 186 4.65 10.63 -7.14
C PRO A 186 4.66 11.29 -5.76
N VAL A 187 4.46 10.49 -4.72
CA VAL A 187 4.60 10.89 -3.32
C VAL A 187 5.66 10.00 -2.69
N LYS A 188 6.67 10.62 -2.09
CA LYS A 188 7.79 9.92 -1.45
C LYS A 188 7.49 9.72 0.03
N GLY A 189 7.51 8.47 0.48
CA GLY A 189 7.46 8.07 1.88
C GLY A 189 8.80 7.56 2.37
N TYR A 190 9.00 7.55 3.68
CA TYR A 190 10.19 7.02 4.33
C TYR A 190 9.83 5.81 5.19
N SER A 191 10.73 4.85 5.27
CA SER A 191 10.57 3.72 6.18
C SER A 191 11.90 3.18 6.64
N ILE A 192 11.90 2.67 7.87
CA ILE A 192 13.00 1.92 8.45
C ILE A 192 12.50 0.52 8.82
N THR A 193 13.39 -0.45 8.77
CA THR A 193 13.12 -1.79 9.27
C THR A 193 14.14 -2.14 10.34
N VAL A 194 13.65 -2.36 11.54
CA VAL A 194 14.45 -2.67 12.72
C VAL A 194 14.48 -4.19 12.90
N PRO A 195 15.67 -4.80 13.03
CA PRO A 195 15.78 -6.21 13.38
C PRO A 195 15.36 -6.43 14.83
N LEU A 196 14.73 -7.56 15.11
CA LEU A 196 14.36 -8.06 16.43
C LEU A 196 15.17 -9.35 16.69
N PRO A 197 16.44 -9.24 17.12
CA PRO A 197 17.38 -10.36 17.10
C PRO A 197 17.13 -11.40 18.20
N ASP A 198 16.48 -11.01 19.29
CA ASP A 198 16.30 -11.85 20.49
C ASP A 198 14.84 -11.87 20.95
N LEU A 199 14.54 -12.80 21.86
CA LEU A 199 13.20 -13.01 22.40
C LEU A 199 12.68 -11.78 23.20
N ILE A 200 13.56 -10.96 23.74
CA ILE A 200 13.17 -9.77 24.53
C ILE A 200 12.65 -8.70 23.56
N SER A 201 13.42 -8.38 22.52
CA SER A 201 13.00 -7.43 21.49
C SER A 201 11.73 -7.89 20.76
N GLN A 202 11.63 -9.21 20.47
CA GLN A 202 10.45 -9.79 19.85
C GLN A 202 9.21 -9.70 20.72
N LYS A 203 9.33 -9.87 22.05
CA LYS A 203 8.21 -9.73 22.99
C LYS A 203 7.78 -8.29 23.20
N LYS A 204 8.72 -7.35 23.17
CA LYS A 204 8.44 -5.91 23.38
C LYS A 204 7.87 -5.21 22.14
N ALA A 205 8.20 -5.69 20.95
CA ALA A 205 7.68 -5.09 19.73
C ALA A 205 6.18 -5.40 19.57
N PRO A 206 5.36 -4.42 19.18
CA PRO A 206 3.94 -4.62 18.91
C PRO A 206 3.68 -5.74 17.92
N ASN A 207 2.64 -6.52 18.16
CA ASN A 207 2.18 -7.58 17.25
C ASN A 207 1.13 -7.06 16.26
N VAL A 208 0.29 -6.14 16.71
CA VAL A 208 -0.73 -5.50 15.87
C VAL A 208 -0.09 -4.36 15.07
N SER A 209 -0.45 -4.22 13.82
CA SER A 209 -0.06 -3.03 13.05
C SER A 209 -0.75 -1.81 13.62
N LEU A 210 0.05 -0.79 13.94
CA LEU A 210 -0.42 0.46 14.52
C LEU A 210 -0.42 1.55 13.46
N LEU A 211 -1.44 2.39 13.47
CA LEU A 211 -1.51 3.59 12.68
C LEU A 211 -1.76 4.78 13.61
N ASP A 212 -0.75 5.64 13.75
CA ASP A 212 -0.83 6.92 14.46
C ASP A 212 -1.17 8.00 13.41
N ASP A 213 -2.44 8.37 13.35
CA ASP A 213 -2.94 9.33 12.36
C ASP A 213 -2.40 10.74 12.60
N GLU A 214 -2.05 11.10 13.82
CA GLU A 214 -1.47 12.41 14.16
C GLU A 214 -0.01 12.50 13.70
N ALA A 215 0.79 11.49 14.02
CA ALA A 215 2.19 11.42 13.63
C ALA A 215 2.39 11.01 12.15
N LYS A 216 1.34 10.53 11.47
CA LYS A 216 1.40 9.97 10.12
C LYS A 216 2.40 8.80 10.00
N ILE A 217 2.40 7.96 11.04
CA ILE A 217 3.28 6.80 11.16
C ILE A 217 2.45 5.53 11.17
N VAL A 218 2.94 4.54 10.43
CA VAL A 218 2.41 3.17 10.43
C VAL A 218 3.51 2.23 10.88
N THR A 219 3.20 1.34 11.81
CA THR A 219 4.12 0.28 12.21
C THR A 219 3.57 -1.08 11.81
N SER A 220 4.46 -2.00 11.46
CA SER A 220 4.08 -3.33 11.02
C SER A 220 5.12 -4.35 11.45
N ARG A 221 4.65 -5.47 11.99
CA ARG A 221 5.50 -6.61 12.26
C ARG A 221 5.61 -7.49 11.02
N LEU A 222 6.83 -7.76 10.57
CA LEU A 222 7.12 -8.59 9.40
C LEU A 222 7.78 -9.90 9.87
N GLY A 223 6.95 -10.91 10.09
CA GLY A 223 7.38 -12.15 10.71
C GLY A 223 7.79 -11.97 12.18
N LYS A 224 8.67 -12.84 12.67
CA LYS A 224 9.09 -12.84 14.07
C LYS A 224 10.18 -11.81 14.39
N ASN A 225 11.06 -11.52 13.45
CA ASN A 225 12.36 -10.89 13.67
C ASN A 225 12.53 -9.51 13.02
N ARG A 226 11.48 -8.93 12.45
CA ARG A 226 11.55 -7.60 11.82
C ARG A 226 10.36 -6.73 12.22
N PHE A 227 10.65 -5.47 12.50
CA PHE A 227 9.64 -4.46 12.77
C PHE A 227 9.85 -3.26 11.84
N ARG A 228 8.85 -2.91 11.09
CA ARG A 228 8.91 -1.80 10.14
C ARG A 228 8.15 -0.61 10.66
N VAL A 229 8.78 0.54 10.58
CA VAL A 229 8.16 1.84 10.81
C VAL A 229 8.19 2.61 9.50
N ALA A 230 7.03 3.04 9.02
CA ALA A 230 6.88 3.81 7.80
C ALA A 230 6.05 5.05 8.07
N GLY A 231 6.38 6.14 7.41
CA GLY A 231 5.63 7.38 7.61
C GLY A 231 6.00 8.45 6.63
N THR A 232 5.43 9.62 6.89
CA THR A 232 5.56 10.84 6.11
C THR A 232 5.03 10.72 4.69
N ALA A 233 4.78 11.86 4.07
CA ALA A 233 4.42 11.98 2.67
C ALA A 233 5.06 13.27 2.14
N GLU A 234 6.02 13.13 1.25
CA GLU A 234 6.73 14.25 0.66
C GLU A 234 6.32 14.44 -0.79
N ILE A 235 5.82 15.61 -1.11
CA ILE A 235 5.42 16.01 -2.46
C ILE A 235 6.63 16.67 -3.13
N ALA A 236 7.57 15.87 -3.62
CA ALA A 236 8.84 16.31 -4.20
C ALA A 236 9.01 15.90 -5.68
N GLY A 237 7.92 15.51 -6.35
CA GLY A 237 8.00 14.99 -7.71
C GLY A 237 8.87 13.74 -7.80
N HIS A 238 9.75 13.69 -8.77
CA HIS A 238 10.68 12.57 -8.99
C HIS A 238 12.00 12.70 -8.23
N ASN A 239 12.13 13.66 -7.30
CA ASN A 239 13.33 13.77 -6.47
C ASN A 239 13.40 12.58 -5.49
N LEU A 240 14.48 11.79 -5.57
CA LEU A 240 14.74 10.62 -4.73
C LEU A 240 15.73 10.91 -3.60
N ASP A 241 16.22 12.14 -3.45
CA ASP A 241 17.16 12.50 -2.39
C ASP A 241 16.51 12.28 -1.01
N ILE A 242 17.27 11.68 -0.12
CA ILE A 242 16.88 11.49 1.27
C ILE A 242 17.22 12.75 2.05
N LEU A 243 16.20 13.38 2.65
CA LEU A 243 16.39 14.58 3.45
C LEU A 243 16.58 14.22 4.93
N ASP A 244 17.73 14.58 5.50
CA ASP A 244 18.06 14.32 6.91
C ASP A 244 16.98 14.82 7.88
N ALA A 245 16.39 15.97 7.60
CA ALA A 245 15.30 16.55 8.39
C ALA A 245 14.02 15.70 8.42
N ARG A 246 13.89 14.68 7.54
CA ARG A 246 12.76 13.76 7.49
C ARG A 246 13.03 12.43 8.18
N ILE A 247 14.27 12.17 8.57
CA ILE A 247 14.70 10.92 9.22
C ILE A 247 14.87 11.11 10.73
N LYS A 248 15.15 12.34 11.16
CA LYS A 248 15.25 12.74 12.57
C LYS A 248 13.86 13.04 13.14
#